data_6d213478dfe042bc72d0ed7149a2e56b
#
_entry.id   6d213478dfe042bc72d0ed7149a2e56b
#
_cell.length_a   1.000
_cell.length_b   1.000
_cell.length_c   1.000
_cell.angle_alpha   90.00
_cell.angle_beta   90.00
_cell.angle_gamma   90.00
#
_symmetry.space_group_name_H-M   'P 1'
#
loop_
_entity.id
_entity.type
_entity.pdbx_description
1 polymer ?
#
loop_
_entity_poly.entity_id
_entity_poly.type
_entity_poly.pdbx_seq_one_letter_code
_entity_poly.pdbx_strand_id
1 'polypeptide(L)'
;MKKTVLVLSLIAFTSVLFAQTKKTTSATVAFDATTAIDALPKAENKTVIAEIDTKTGQIGFEAAVKNFTFTNPTIQAHFNEERWLSSDKFPAFSFMGKISDVTKYNFSKNSTN
;
A
#
# COMPACT_ATOMS: atom_id res chain seq x y z
N MET A 1 9.18 -32.66 -20.78
CA MET A 1 9.69 -31.56 -21.61
C MET A 1 8.62 -30.59 -22.04
N LYS A 2 7.45 -31.04 -22.51
CA LYS A 2 6.35 -30.11 -22.88
C LYS A 2 5.85 -29.28 -21.73
N LYS A 3 5.82 -29.81 -20.50
CA LYS A 3 5.43 -29.07 -19.28
C LYS A 3 6.41 -27.94 -18.92
N THR A 4 7.69 -28.12 -19.16
CA THR A 4 8.73 -27.12 -18.88
C THR A 4 8.64 -25.93 -19.85
N VAL A 5 8.35 -26.19 -21.12
CA VAL A 5 8.16 -25.15 -22.13
C VAL A 5 6.92 -24.31 -21.84
N LEU A 6 5.83 -24.93 -21.38
CA LEU A 6 4.60 -24.24 -20.99
C LEU A 6 4.80 -23.31 -19.80
N VAL A 7 5.58 -23.72 -18.79
CA VAL A 7 5.90 -22.91 -17.63
C VAL A 7 6.74 -21.69 -18.00
N LEU A 8 7.73 -21.86 -18.87
CA LEU A 8 8.55 -20.76 -19.39
C LEU A 8 7.71 -19.73 -20.16
N SER A 9 6.79 -20.20 -20.98
CA SER A 9 5.86 -19.35 -21.74
C SER A 9 4.97 -18.52 -20.80
N LEU A 10 4.48 -19.14 -19.72
CA LEU A 10 3.65 -18.48 -18.73
C LEU A 10 4.42 -17.39 -17.96
N ILE A 11 5.67 -17.64 -17.60
CA ILE A 11 6.54 -16.68 -16.92
C ILE A 11 6.82 -15.48 -17.82
N ALA A 12 7.10 -15.68 -19.09
CA ALA A 12 7.32 -14.62 -20.06
C ALA A 12 6.08 -13.74 -20.23
N PHE A 13 4.90 -14.32 -20.28
CA PHE A 13 3.62 -13.60 -20.35
C PHE A 13 3.39 -12.77 -19.10
N THR A 14 3.66 -13.31 -17.92
CA THR A 14 3.53 -12.61 -16.63
C THR A 14 4.48 -11.41 -16.57
N SER A 15 5.72 -11.54 -17.09
CA SER A 15 6.68 -10.45 -17.14
C SER A 15 6.19 -9.27 -17.98
N VAL A 16 5.51 -9.53 -19.09
CA VAL A 16 4.93 -8.48 -19.94
C VAL A 16 3.81 -7.72 -19.22
N LEU A 17 2.97 -8.42 -18.46
CA LEU A 17 1.94 -7.78 -17.64
C LEU A 17 2.54 -6.89 -16.56
N PHE A 18 3.61 -7.34 -15.87
CA PHE A 18 4.29 -6.56 -14.84
C PHE A 18 5.00 -5.31 -15.37
N ALA A 19 5.34 -5.24 -16.67
CA ALA A 19 5.98 -4.07 -17.27
C ALA A 19 5.10 -2.82 -17.22
N GLN A 20 3.79 -2.96 -17.07
CA GLN A 20 2.83 -1.86 -16.98
C GLN A 20 2.47 -1.48 -15.55
N THR A 21 2.89 -2.27 -14.57
CA THR A 21 2.58 -2.06 -13.15
C THR A 21 3.85 -1.70 -12.40
N LYS A 22 3.79 -0.59 -11.67
CA LYS A 22 4.85 -0.21 -10.72
C LYS A 22 4.39 -0.56 -9.32
N LYS A 23 5.29 -1.19 -8.56
CA LYS A 23 5.00 -1.70 -7.23
C LYS A 23 6.10 -1.34 -6.24
N THR A 24 5.72 -1.00 -5.03
CA THR A 24 6.62 -0.87 -3.88
C THR A 24 6.08 -1.64 -2.69
N THR A 25 6.97 -2.11 -1.84
CA THR A 25 6.64 -2.75 -0.56
C THR A 25 7.05 -1.91 0.64
N SER A 26 7.49 -0.69 0.40
CA SER A 26 8.01 0.22 1.42
C SER A 26 7.38 1.62 1.32
N ALA A 27 6.18 1.71 0.80
CA ALA A 27 5.43 2.96 0.81
C ALA A 27 5.09 3.35 2.24
N THR A 28 4.99 4.65 2.48
CA THR A 28 4.65 5.19 3.79
C THR A 28 3.24 5.77 3.77
N VAL A 29 2.43 5.36 4.73
CA VAL A 29 1.16 5.98 5.05
C VAL A 29 1.26 6.53 6.47
N ALA A 30 0.94 7.80 6.64
CA ALA A 30 0.93 8.45 7.93
C ALA A 30 -0.40 9.15 8.16
N PHE A 31 -0.84 9.16 9.40
CA PHE A 31 -1.98 9.98 9.79
C PHE A 31 -1.64 10.79 11.04
N ASP A 32 -2.29 11.93 11.14
CA ASP A 32 -2.19 12.84 12.27
C ASP A 32 -3.61 13.23 12.68
N ALA A 33 -4.07 12.63 13.76
CA ALA A 33 -5.37 12.92 14.36
C ALA A 33 -5.22 13.74 15.65
N THR A 34 -4.12 14.49 15.79
CA THR A 34 -3.88 15.33 16.94
C THR A 34 -4.85 16.50 16.99
N THR A 35 -5.22 16.87 18.20
CA THR A 35 -6.09 18.03 18.46
C THR A 35 -5.37 19.01 19.39
N ALA A 36 -5.98 20.16 19.64
CA ALA A 36 -5.45 21.13 20.61
C ALA A 36 -5.36 20.53 22.04
N ILE A 37 -6.14 19.50 22.32
CA ILE A 37 -6.20 18.86 23.65
C ILE A 37 -5.39 17.57 23.68
N ASP A 38 -5.31 16.86 22.56
CA ASP A 38 -4.67 15.55 22.47
C ASP A 38 -3.68 15.50 21.30
N ALA A 39 -2.40 15.42 21.63
CA ALA A 39 -1.30 15.34 20.67
C ALA A 39 -0.83 13.90 20.38
N LEU A 40 -1.49 12.90 20.95
CA LEU A 40 -1.02 11.52 20.90
C LEU A 40 -1.41 10.72 19.66
N PRO A 41 -2.61 10.90 19.02
CA PRO A 41 -3.02 10.04 17.91
C PRO A 41 -2.32 10.41 16.59
N LYS A 42 -1.06 10.03 16.51
CA LYS A 42 -0.20 10.22 15.34
C LYS A 42 0.59 8.96 15.08
N ALA A 43 0.51 8.43 13.87
CA ALA A 43 1.15 7.18 13.53
C ALA A 43 1.62 7.15 12.08
N GLU A 44 2.58 6.28 11.80
CA GLU A 44 3.03 6.00 10.44
C GLU A 44 3.26 4.50 10.22
N ASN A 45 3.09 4.07 8.97
CA ASN A 45 3.39 2.73 8.52
C ASN A 45 4.28 2.84 7.28
N LYS A 46 5.50 2.34 7.38
CA LYS A 46 6.51 2.38 6.32
C LYS A 46 6.61 1.07 5.54
N THR A 47 5.66 0.17 5.74
CA THR A 47 5.64 -1.17 5.14
C THR A 47 4.45 -1.36 4.22
N VAL A 48 3.87 -0.29 3.72
CA VAL A 48 2.69 -0.34 2.87
C VAL A 48 3.07 -0.86 1.50
N ILE A 49 2.30 -1.81 1.02
CA ILE A 49 2.39 -2.31 -0.35
C ILE A 49 1.51 -1.42 -1.21
N ALA A 50 2.10 -0.82 -2.23
CA ALA A 50 1.36 0.03 -3.16
C ALA A 50 1.71 -0.34 -4.59
N GLU A 51 0.72 -0.28 -5.46
CA GLU A 51 0.92 -0.53 -6.88
C GLU A 51 0.09 0.41 -7.74
N ILE A 52 0.59 0.71 -8.92
CA ILE A 52 -0.08 1.52 -9.91
C ILE A 52 0.07 0.90 -11.29
N ASP A 53 -1.05 0.78 -12.01
CA ASP A 53 -1.04 0.48 -13.43
C ASP A 53 -0.92 1.78 -14.20
N THR A 54 0.21 2.00 -14.83
CA THR A 54 0.51 3.26 -15.53
C THR A 54 -0.28 3.45 -16.82
N LYS A 55 -0.89 2.38 -17.30
CA LYS A 55 -1.71 2.42 -18.50
C LYS A 55 -3.18 2.76 -18.21
N THR A 56 -3.74 2.15 -17.19
CA THR A 56 -5.15 2.34 -16.81
C THR A 56 -5.36 3.38 -15.72
N GLY A 57 -4.31 3.68 -14.95
CA GLY A 57 -4.38 4.56 -13.78
C GLY A 57 -4.93 3.89 -12.53
N GLN A 58 -5.14 2.59 -12.57
CA GLN A 58 -5.61 1.85 -11.41
C GLN A 58 -4.54 1.83 -10.34
N ILE A 59 -4.92 2.18 -9.11
CA ILE A 59 -4.02 2.19 -7.95
C ILE A 59 -4.61 1.33 -6.84
N GLY A 60 -3.70 0.71 -6.08
CA GLY A 60 -4.09 -0.06 -4.92
C GLY A 60 -3.02 0.01 -3.85
N PHE A 61 -3.41 -0.02 -2.60
CA PHE A 61 -2.46 -0.22 -1.52
C PHE A 61 -3.08 -1.03 -0.39
N GLU A 62 -2.19 -1.70 0.32
CA GLU A 62 -2.52 -2.53 1.46
C GLU A 62 -1.55 -2.23 2.59
N ALA A 63 -2.09 -1.96 3.76
CA ALA A 63 -1.32 -1.63 4.96
C ALA A 63 -1.67 -2.61 6.08
N ALA A 64 -0.66 -3.28 6.60
CA ALA A 64 -0.84 -4.13 7.78
C ALA A 64 -1.15 -3.25 8.99
N VAL A 65 -2.26 -3.52 9.66
CA VAL A 65 -2.74 -2.72 10.80
C VAL A 65 -1.71 -2.69 11.93
N LYS A 66 -1.10 -3.83 12.23
CA LYS A 66 -0.08 -3.96 13.28
C LYS A 66 1.21 -3.18 12.99
N ASN A 67 1.44 -2.79 11.74
CA ASN A 67 2.65 -2.09 11.34
C ASN A 67 2.53 -0.56 11.44
N PHE A 68 1.41 -0.03 11.88
CA PHE A 68 1.32 1.37 12.27
C PHE A 68 2.07 1.58 13.59
N THR A 69 3.02 2.49 13.56
CA THR A 69 3.87 2.80 14.72
C THR A 69 3.45 4.13 15.33
N PHE A 70 3.13 4.08 16.60
CA PHE A 70 2.80 5.25 17.41
C PHE A 70 3.99 5.62 18.29
N THR A 71 4.14 6.88 18.60
CA THR A 71 5.15 7.34 19.57
C THR A 71 4.84 6.87 20.98
N ASN A 72 3.57 6.65 21.29
CA ASN A 72 3.11 6.17 22.60
C ASN A 72 2.73 4.69 22.51
N PRO A 73 3.41 3.78 23.24
CA PRO A 73 3.10 2.35 23.18
C PRO A 73 1.73 1.99 23.73
N THR A 74 1.16 2.76 24.64
CA THR A 74 -0.20 2.55 25.14
C THR A 74 -1.22 2.81 24.04
N ILE A 75 -1.06 3.89 23.29
CA ILE A 75 -1.93 4.21 22.14
C ILE A 75 -1.81 3.12 21.07
N GLN A 76 -0.60 2.63 20.82
CA GLN A 76 -0.38 1.53 19.87
C GLN A 76 -1.11 0.27 20.28
N ALA A 77 -1.06 -0.09 21.57
CA ALA A 77 -1.77 -1.24 22.09
C ALA A 77 -3.29 -1.08 21.92
N HIS A 78 -3.83 0.07 22.32
CA HIS A 78 -5.26 0.35 22.16
C HIS A 78 -5.73 0.31 20.71
N PHE A 79 -4.94 0.83 19.78
CA PHE A 79 -5.23 0.83 18.34
C PHE A 79 -5.48 -0.60 17.82
N ASN A 80 -4.76 -1.58 18.34
CA ASN A 80 -4.85 -2.98 17.92
C ASN A 80 -5.88 -3.82 18.68
N GLU A 81 -6.47 -3.26 19.73
CA GLU A 81 -7.45 -3.97 20.55
C GLU A 81 -8.76 -4.24 19.82
N GLU A 82 -9.49 -5.26 20.32
CA GLU A 82 -10.77 -5.69 19.76
C GLU A 82 -11.80 -4.56 19.66
N ARG A 83 -11.80 -3.65 20.64
CA ARG A 83 -12.71 -2.49 20.67
C ARG A 83 -12.39 -1.41 19.64
N TRP A 84 -11.19 -1.45 19.08
CA TRP A 84 -10.73 -0.49 18.10
C TRP A 84 -10.65 -1.16 16.72
N LEU A 85 -9.46 -1.39 16.20
CA LEU A 85 -9.29 -1.96 14.87
C LEU A 85 -9.23 -3.49 14.86
N SER A 86 -9.10 -4.10 16.03
CA SER A 86 -9.06 -5.56 16.16
C SER A 86 -8.13 -6.21 15.12
N SER A 87 -6.84 -5.87 15.20
CA SER A 87 -5.86 -6.25 14.17
C SER A 87 -5.65 -7.74 13.99
N ASP A 88 -6.03 -8.55 15.00
CA ASP A 88 -6.01 -10.01 14.88
C ASP A 88 -7.13 -10.52 13.97
N LYS A 89 -8.26 -9.82 13.95
CA LYS A 89 -9.42 -10.17 13.13
C LYS A 89 -9.42 -9.47 11.79
N PHE A 90 -8.94 -8.22 11.75
CA PHE A 90 -8.85 -7.38 10.56
C PHE A 90 -7.39 -6.94 10.36
N PRO A 91 -6.53 -7.80 9.78
CA PRO A 91 -5.09 -7.57 9.77
C PRO A 91 -4.61 -6.50 8.81
N ALA A 92 -5.42 -6.06 7.85
CA ALA A 92 -4.99 -5.12 6.83
C ALA A 92 -6.08 -4.12 6.44
N PHE A 93 -5.63 -2.90 6.12
CA PHE A 93 -6.41 -1.93 5.36
C PHE A 93 -6.10 -2.09 3.89
N SER A 94 -7.11 -2.02 3.04
CA SER A 94 -6.95 -2.06 1.60
C SER A 94 -7.66 -0.88 0.95
N PHE A 95 -7.05 -0.33 -0.08
CA PHE A 95 -7.63 0.73 -0.89
C PHE A 95 -7.46 0.39 -2.37
N MET A 96 -8.54 0.59 -3.14
CA MET A 96 -8.52 0.49 -4.58
C MET A 96 -9.12 1.75 -5.18
N GLY A 97 -8.44 2.34 -6.13
CA GLY A 97 -8.88 3.55 -6.77
C GLY A 97 -8.41 3.65 -8.22
N LYS A 98 -8.72 4.76 -8.85
CA LYS A 98 -8.29 5.02 -10.22
C LYS A 98 -7.98 6.50 -10.41
N ILE A 99 -6.84 6.77 -11.03
CA ILE A 99 -6.50 8.12 -11.48
C ILE A 99 -7.36 8.42 -12.71
N SER A 100 -8.08 9.53 -12.68
CA SER A 100 -9.07 9.87 -13.71
C SER A 100 -8.47 10.16 -15.08
N ASP A 101 -7.24 10.65 -15.12
CA ASP A 101 -6.56 10.97 -16.38
C ASP A 101 -5.06 10.70 -16.26
N VAL A 102 -4.64 9.50 -16.66
CA VAL A 102 -3.25 9.07 -16.62
C VAL A 102 -2.36 9.78 -17.62
N THR A 103 -2.93 10.36 -18.68
CA THR A 103 -2.17 11.04 -19.72
C THR A 103 -1.49 12.32 -19.22
N LYS A 104 -1.96 12.89 -18.13
CA LYS A 104 -1.39 14.07 -17.48
C LYS A 104 -0.12 13.79 -16.69
N TYR A 105 0.21 12.52 -16.47
CA TYR A 105 1.30 12.12 -15.59
C TYR A 105 2.40 11.40 -16.37
N ASN A 106 3.65 11.70 -16.04
CA ASN A 106 4.79 11.01 -16.60
C ASN A 106 5.41 10.10 -15.54
N PHE A 107 5.11 8.82 -15.64
CA PHE A 107 5.58 7.81 -14.68
C PHE A 107 7.04 7.36 -14.91
N SER A 108 7.68 7.81 -15.97
CA SER A 108 9.09 7.51 -16.24
C SER A 108 10.05 8.52 -15.65
N LYS A 109 9.54 9.63 -15.10
CA LYS A 109 10.35 10.67 -14.46
C LYS A 109 9.94 10.85 -13.00
N ASN A 110 10.94 11.04 -12.15
CA ASN A 110 10.68 11.52 -10.80
C ASN A 110 10.32 13.01 -10.89
N SER A 111 9.08 13.33 -10.60
CA SER A 111 8.64 14.71 -10.49
C SER A 111 8.00 14.92 -9.11
N THR A 112 8.42 15.97 -8.46
CA THR A 112 7.74 16.49 -7.27
C THR A 112 6.90 17.68 -7.71
N ASN A 113 5.61 17.52 -7.72
CA ASN A 113 4.68 18.62 -7.92
C ASN A 113 4.18 19.14 -6.61
#